data_a4dd576836faeeaf36ba96a8c2e6a329
#
_entry.id   a4dd576836faeeaf36ba96a8c2e6a329
#
_cell.length_a   1.000
_cell.length_b   1.000
_cell.length_c   1.000
_cell.angle_alpha   90.00
_cell.angle_beta   90.00
_cell.angle_gamma   90.00
#
_symmetry.space_group_name_H-M   'P 1'
#
loop_
_entity.id
_entity.type
_entity.pdbx_description
1 polymer ?
#
loop_
_entity_poly.entity_id
_entity_poly.type
_entity_poly.pdbx_seq_one_letter_code
_entity_poly.pdbx_strand_id
1 'polypeptide(L)'
;MTLRRRLQVFISLFAVAVIAAATWERYAYLQARAEVSESIAQNIKLDEVANQLSVALSASVFISLLLLIFAWWYLERWVLAPLDEMRTELRMVASGTIHQVIEVANPMEIRLAAADAESMRQNLVAQIDTARSAWQGLEQYAPLVASMRKALSPTAIDTASFGIDVAGQTLPASGAIAGDWWDVIRTPRGIAVAMVDVTGHGPEAGVVGLQIKAIMTAALSAGFSASAVMERVSAGAADVNALLATAAILEIPSDISQPTHWVNAGHPPAYWIDTNHLITTLNPTGPMLGGFGGTWQSRELFFGAGDRIVLASDGLLETQDQKGEEFGTHGLISSVISGKQTRDSSELTNLIVSTARQDSVTWNRDDVSVVVITRRLGE
;
A
#
# COMPACT_ATOMS: atom_id res chain seq x y z
N MET A 1 0.89 -21.93 36.26
CA MET A 1 1.88 -22.75 36.95
C MET A 1 2.91 -23.20 35.94
N THR A 2 4.18 -22.80 36.10
CA THR A 2 5.27 -23.12 35.15
C THR A 2 5.52 -24.62 35.09
N LEU A 3 6.02 -25.13 33.95
CA LEU A 3 6.36 -26.55 33.77
C LEU A 3 7.29 -27.04 34.90
N ARG A 4 8.27 -26.22 35.28
CA ARG A 4 9.19 -26.44 36.40
C ARG A 4 8.45 -26.70 37.72
N ARG A 5 7.46 -25.90 38.05
CA ARG A 5 6.67 -26.04 39.30
C ARG A 5 5.78 -27.28 39.25
N ARG A 6 5.23 -27.67 38.10
CA ARG A 6 4.47 -28.91 37.94
C ARG A 6 5.36 -30.16 38.13
N LEU A 7 6.56 -30.11 37.54
CA LEU A 7 7.53 -31.20 37.64
C LEU A 7 8.07 -31.36 39.09
N GLN A 8 8.36 -30.22 39.78
CA GLN A 8 8.74 -30.26 41.22
C GLN A 8 7.66 -30.89 42.10
N VAL A 9 6.40 -30.48 41.88
CA VAL A 9 5.27 -31.05 42.63
C VAL A 9 5.13 -32.55 42.35
N PHE A 10 5.27 -32.95 41.08
CA PHE A 10 5.17 -34.39 40.71
C PHE A 10 6.29 -35.22 41.35
N ILE A 11 7.55 -34.76 41.30
CA ILE A 11 8.69 -35.47 41.92
C ILE A 11 8.54 -35.51 43.43
N SER A 12 8.08 -34.46 44.07
CA SER A 12 7.84 -34.41 45.51
C SER A 12 6.73 -35.40 45.93
N LEU A 13 5.64 -35.45 45.20
CA LEU A 13 4.54 -36.39 45.41
C LEU A 13 4.98 -37.85 45.22
N PHE A 14 5.79 -38.12 44.19
CA PHE A 14 6.32 -39.44 43.90
C PHE A 14 7.30 -39.88 45.00
N ALA A 15 8.19 -39.01 45.47
CA ALA A 15 9.10 -39.27 46.58
C ALA A 15 8.32 -39.61 47.89
N VAL A 16 7.27 -38.81 48.18
CA VAL A 16 6.39 -39.06 49.33
C VAL A 16 5.69 -40.42 49.20
N ALA A 17 5.20 -40.77 48.01
CA ALA A 17 4.53 -42.07 47.77
C ALA A 17 5.49 -43.26 47.95
N VAL A 18 6.74 -43.15 47.48
CA VAL A 18 7.78 -44.18 47.65
C VAL A 18 8.13 -44.34 49.12
N ILE A 19 8.31 -43.25 49.87
CA ILE A 19 8.59 -43.29 51.32
C ILE A 19 7.39 -43.92 52.09
N ALA A 20 6.16 -43.53 51.72
CA ALA A 20 4.95 -44.06 52.33
C ALA A 20 4.80 -45.57 52.07
N ALA A 21 5.07 -46.03 50.84
CA ALA A 21 5.06 -47.46 50.52
C ALA A 21 6.08 -48.24 51.32
N ALA A 22 7.31 -47.76 51.41
CA ALA A 22 8.37 -48.40 52.20
C ALA A 22 8.08 -48.41 53.69
N THR A 23 7.47 -47.35 54.24
CA THR A 23 7.07 -47.28 55.64
C THR A 23 5.89 -48.26 55.95
N TRP A 24 4.92 -48.40 55.01
CA TRP A 24 3.81 -49.31 55.08
C TRP A 24 4.27 -50.78 55.08
N GLU A 25 5.16 -51.13 54.14
CA GLU A 25 5.73 -52.50 54.10
C GLU A 25 6.48 -52.83 55.35
N ARG A 26 7.25 -51.89 55.89
CA ARG A 26 7.95 -52.11 57.18
C ARG A 26 6.98 -52.23 58.32
N TYR A 27 5.91 -51.47 58.37
CA TYR A 27 4.85 -51.61 59.42
C TYR A 27 4.10 -52.91 59.31
N ALA A 28 3.67 -53.32 58.11
CA ALA A 28 3.01 -54.59 57.85
C ALA A 28 3.90 -55.78 58.24
N TYR A 29 5.20 -55.69 57.93
CA TYR A 29 6.18 -56.68 58.33
C TYR A 29 6.31 -56.79 59.88
N LEU A 30 6.39 -55.66 60.58
CA LEU A 30 6.48 -55.66 62.07
C LEU A 30 5.20 -56.20 62.72
N GLN A 31 4.03 -55.96 62.18
CA GLN A 31 2.76 -56.57 62.65
C GLN A 31 2.72 -58.08 62.42
N ALA A 32 3.05 -58.57 61.23
CA ALA A 32 3.12 -59.96 60.91
C ALA A 32 4.12 -60.70 61.81
N ARG A 33 5.21 -60.11 62.19
CA ARG A 33 6.22 -60.59 63.12
C ARG A 33 5.68 -60.72 64.56
N ALA A 34 4.85 -59.79 64.99
CA ALA A 34 4.25 -59.80 66.34
C ALA A 34 3.22 -60.92 66.51
N GLU A 35 2.52 -61.30 65.44
CA GLU A 35 1.53 -62.37 65.45
C GLU A 35 2.12 -63.81 65.42
N VAL A 36 3.39 -63.93 64.91
CA VAL A 36 4.06 -65.26 64.74
C VAL A 36 4.91 -65.67 65.94
N SER A 37 4.85 -65.00 67.06
CA SER A 37 5.78 -65.10 68.21
C SER A 37 5.64 -66.40 69.10
N GLU A 38 5.15 -67.56 68.63
CA GLU A 38 4.96 -68.73 69.46
C GLU A 38 5.76 -69.99 69.10
N SER A 39 6.77 -69.96 68.22
CA SER A 39 7.59 -71.17 67.93
C SER A 39 9.08 -70.78 67.73
N ILE A 40 9.88 -71.03 68.80
CA ILE A 40 11.20 -70.44 69.06
C ILE A 40 12.35 -70.92 68.16
N ALA A 41 12.29 -72.04 67.47
CA ALA A 41 13.42 -72.64 66.75
C ALA A 41 13.44 -72.32 65.22
N GLN A 42 12.31 -71.98 64.61
CA GLN A 42 12.19 -71.55 63.20
C GLN A 42 12.36 -70.02 63.01
N ASN A 43 12.26 -69.29 64.09
CA ASN A 43 12.23 -67.82 64.09
C ASN A 43 13.57 -67.19 63.82
N ILE A 44 14.74 -67.80 64.15
CA ILE A 44 16.06 -67.20 63.94
C ILE A 44 16.42 -67.07 62.42
N LYS A 45 16.12 -68.10 61.64
CA LYS A 45 16.35 -68.04 60.18
C LYS A 45 15.40 -67.06 59.45
N LEU A 46 14.14 -67.03 59.93
CA LEU A 46 13.15 -66.08 59.37
C LEU A 46 13.48 -64.65 59.73
N ASP A 47 13.98 -64.40 60.94
CA ASP A 47 14.43 -63.05 61.35
C ASP A 47 15.64 -62.55 60.58
N GLU A 48 16.59 -63.38 60.21
CA GLU A 48 17.76 -63.02 59.44
C GLU A 48 17.39 -62.70 57.98
N VAL A 49 16.53 -63.52 57.36
CA VAL A 49 15.99 -63.30 56.01
C VAL A 49 15.16 -62.00 55.94
N ALA A 50 14.33 -61.79 56.94
CA ALA A 50 13.51 -60.60 57.05
C ALA A 50 14.32 -59.33 57.28
N ASN A 51 15.36 -59.39 58.04
CA ASN A 51 16.29 -58.26 58.23
C ASN A 51 17.08 -57.96 56.95
N GLN A 52 17.54 -59.01 56.26
CA GLN A 52 18.18 -58.83 54.94
C GLN A 52 17.20 -58.21 53.88
N LEU A 53 15.95 -58.67 53.86
CA LEU A 53 14.92 -58.14 52.99
C LEU A 53 14.63 -56.61 53.30
N SER A 54 14.49 -56.33 54.61
CA SER A 54 14.26 -54.90 55.03
C SER A 54 15.41 -53.95 54.70
N VAL A 55 16.67 -54.43 54.82
CA VAL A 55 17.84 -53.68 54.41
C VAL A 55 17.90 -53.51 52.91
N ALA A 56 17.58 -54.59 52.16
CA ALA A 56 17.54 -54.52 50.70
C ALA A 56 16.45 -53.58 50.20
N LEU A 57 15.25 -53.59 50.77
CA LEU A 57 14.17 -52.63 50.43
C LEU A 57 14.55 -51.19 50.79
N SER A 58 15.13 -50.95 51.98
CA SER A 58 15.60 -49.63 52.40
C SER A 58 16.68 -49.09 51.46
N ALA A 59 17.62 -49.95 51.07
CA ALA A 59 18.67 -49.60 50.10
C ALA A 59 18.08 -49.28 48.70
N SER A 60 17.09 -50.07 48.26
CA SER A 60 16.41 -49.83 46.98
C SER A 60 15.68 -48.48 46.97
N VAL A 61 14.97 -48.13 48.05
CA VAL A 61 14.29 -46.85 48.21
C VAL A 61 15.30 -45.68 48.18
N PHE A 62 16.41 -45.85 48.90
CA PHE A 62 17.46 -44.83 48.96
C PHE A 62 18.13 -44.63 47.59
N ILE A 63 18.43 -45.72 46.87
CA ILE A 63 18.98 -45.63 45.51
C ILE A 63 17.97 -44.95 44.56
N SER A 64 16.69 -45.31 44.64
CA SER A 64 15.63 -44.69 43.81
C SER A 64 15.52 -43.18 44.07
N LEU A 65 15.63 -42.77 45.35
CA LEU A 65 15.59 -41.37 45.71
C LEU A 65 16.82 -40.59 45.14
N LEU A 66 18.01 -41.19 45.22
CA LEU A 66 19.21 -40.61 44.61
C LEU A 66 19.11 -40.49 43.09
N LEU A 67 18.57 -41.51 42.43
CA LEU A 67 18.35 -41.49 40.99
C LEU A 67 17.34 -40.38 40.61
N LEU A 68 16.27 -40.16 41.37
CA LEU A 68 15.33 -39.09 41.14
C LEU A 68 15.94 -37.70 41.32
N ILE A 69 16.77 -37.51 42.37
CA ILE A 69 17.49 -36.28 42.61
C ILE A 69 18.47 -36.01 41.47
N PHE A 70 19.20 -37.03 41.02
CA PHE A 70 20.13 -36.92 39.92
C PHE A 70 19.39 -36.63 38.60
N ALA A 71 18.30 -37.29 38.29
CA ALA A 71 17.46 -37.06 37.11
C ALA A 71 16.89 -35.62 37.10
N TRP A 72 16.45 -35.13 38.28
CA TRP A 72 16.00 -33.76 38.44
C TRP A 72 17.14 -32.76 38.16
N TRP A 73 18.30 -32.95 38.80
CA TRP A 73 19.47 -32.10 38.61
C TRP A 73 19.91 -32.08 37.13
N TYR A 74 19.92 -33.23 36.48
CA TYR A 74 20.24 -33.39 35.10
C TYR A 74 19.25 -32.62 34.18
N LEU A 75 17.95 -32.81 34.40
CA LEU A 75 16.91 -32.16 33.64
C LEU A 75 16.94 -30.60 33.79
N GLU A 76 17.13 -30.16 35.03
CA GLU A 76 17.25 -28.73 35.33
C GLU A 76 18.43 -28.11 34.61
N ARG A 77 19.60 -28.74 34.69
CA ARG A 77 20.86 -28.20 34.18
C ARG A 77 20.97 -28.25 32.67
N TRP A 78 20.49 -29.32 32.04
CA TRP A 78 20.74 -29.61 30.63
C TRP A 78 19.55 -29.36 29.73
N VAL A 79 18.37 -29.15 30.26
CA VAL A 79 17.16 -28.93 29.47
C VAL A 79 16.46 -27.61 29.85
N LEU A 80 16.08 -27.51 31.14
CA LEU A 80 15.23 -26.38 31.56
C LEU A 80 15.95 -25.04 31.57
N ALA A 81 17.20 -24.98 32.06
CA ALA A 81 17.96 -23.74 32.11
C ALA A 81 18.29 -23.19 30.71
N PRO A 82 18.80 -23.98 29.74
CA PRO A 82 19.05 -23.49 28.40
C PRO A 82 17.76 -23.07 27.66
N LEU A 83 16.64 -23.72 27.88
CA LEU A 83 15.35 -23.32 27.31
C LEU A 83 14.84 -21.99 27.88
N ASP A 84 15.01 -21.75 29.16
CA ASP A 84 14.65 -20.46 29.81
C ASP A 84 15.56 -19.32 29.31
N GLU A 85 16.84 -19.59 29.05
CA GLU A 85 17.77 -18.63 28.45
C GLU A 85 17.34 -18.26 27.04
N MET A 86 17.13 -19.25 26.15
CA MET A 86 16.63 -19.05 24.80
C MET A 86 15.30 -18.29 24.78
N ARG A 87 14.38 -18.64 25.69
CA ARG A 87 13.09 -17.95 25.81
C ARG A 87 13.25 -16.47 26.18
N THR A 88 14.22 -16.16 27.03
CA THR A 88 14.49 -14.79 27.47
C THR A 88 15.03 -13.96 26.32
N GLU A 89 15.98 -14.50 25.54
CA GLU A 89 16.55 -13.83 24.37
C GLU A 89 15.50 -13.64 23.29
N LEU A 90 14.67 -14.64 22.98
CA LEU A 90 13.57 -14.49 22.05
C LEU A 90 12.55 -13.43 22.48
N ARG A 91 12.31 -13.27 23.79
CA ARG A 91 11.44 -12.22 24.30
C ARG A 91 12.06 -10.83 24.14
N MET A 92 13.36 -10.68 24.32
CA MET A 92 14.06 -9.41 24.07
C MET A 92 13.98 -9.02 22.60
N VAL A 93 14.17 -9.96 21.67
CA VAL A 93 13.96 -9.73 20.23
C VAL A 93 12.51 -9.32 19.95
N ALA A 94 11.54 -9.99 20.53
CA ALA A 94 10.11 -9.67 20.37
C ALA A 94 9.71 -8.32 20.96
N SER A 95 10.43 -7.83 21.97
CA SER A 95 10.21 -6.51 22.57
C SER A 95 10.93 -5.36 21.86
N GLY A 96 11.60 -5.65 20.71
CA GLY A 96 12.26 -4.63 19.88
C GLY A 96 13.78 -4.57 19.99
N THR A 97 14.41 -5.38 20.85
CA THR A 97 15.88 -5.45 20.95
C THR A 97 16.44 -6.43 19.91
N ILE A 98 16.24 -6.12 18.62
CA ILE A 98 16.54 -7.02 17.50
C ILE A 98 18.03 -7.21 17.19
N HIS A 99 18.92 -6.41 17.78
CA HIS A 99 20.36 -6.47 17.49
C HIS A 99 21.13 -7.44 18.39
N GLN A 100 20.49 -8.01 19.42
CA GLN A 100 21.15 -8.97 20.32
C GLN A 100 21.17 -10.35 19.66
N VAL A 101 22.36 -10.99 19.66
CA VAL A 101 22.58 -12.31 19.08
C VAL A 101 21.99 -13.38 20.00
N ILE A 102 21.30 -14.37 19.44
CA ILE A 102 20.75 -15.51 20.18
C ILE A 102 21.82 -16.61 20.23
N GLU A 103 22.42 -16.81 21.40
CA GLU A 103 23.47 -17.79 21.60
C GLU A 103 23.14 -18.75 22.75
N VAL A 104 23.09 -20.05 22.49
CA VAL A 104 22.93 -21.10 23.51
C VAL A 104 24.00 -22.15 23.33
N ALA A 105 24.77 -22.40 24.38
CA ALA A 105 25.98 -23.21 24.30
C ALA A 105 25.71 -24.73 24.23
N ASN A 106 24.75 -25.25 25.00
CA ASN A 106 24.48 -26.70 25.14
C ASN A 106 23.03 -26.94 25.62
N PRO A 107 22.39 -28.09 25.36
CA PRO A 107 22.84 -29.25 24.54
C PRO A 107 22.70 -28.98 23.04
N MET A 108 23.20 -29.91 22.21
CA MET A 108 23.29 -29.73 20.75
C MET A 108 21.93 -29.48 20.10
N GLU A 109 20.87 -30.13 20.54
CA GLU A 109 19.51 -29.99 20.02
C GLU A 109 18.96 -28.58 20.25
N ILE A 110 19.19 -28.02 21.43
CA ILE A 110 18.77 -26.64 21.78
C ILE A 110 19.63 -25.62 21.04
N ARG A 111 20.92 -25.91 20.83
CA ARG A 111 21.84 -25.09 20.06
C ARG A 111 21.41 -25.01 18.59
N LEU A 112 20.95 -26.10 17.98
CA LEU A 112 20.42 -26.08 16.62
C LEU A 112 19.16 -25.21 16.51
N ALA A 113 18.22 -25.34 17.46
CA ALA A 113 17.04 -24.49 17.50
C ALA A 113 17.38 -23.01 17.72
N ALA A 114 18.39 -22.71 18.54
CA ALA A 114 18.90 -21.35 18.73
C ALA A 114 19.55 -20.79 17.44
N ALA A 115 20.28 -21.61 16.69
CA ALA A 115 20.85 -21.22 15.41
C ALA A 115 19.78 -20.94 14.34
N ASP A 116 18.69 -21.72 14.32
CA ASP A 116 17.55 -21.46 13.43
C ASP A 116 16.85 -20.13 13.81
N ALA A 117 16.67 -19.88 15.11
CA ALA A 117 16.11 -18.64 15.63
C ALA A 117 17.00 -17.42 15.31
N GLU A 118 18.33 -17.57 15.42
CA GLU A 118 19.30 -16.54 15.06
C GLU A 118 19.27 -16.24 13.54
N SER A 119 19.18 -17.28 12.71
CA SER A 119 19.01 -17.11 11.26
C SER A 119 17.74 -16.34 10.93
N MET A 120 16.63 -16.66 11.61
CA MET A 120 15.36 -15.93 11.45
C MET A 120 15.50 -14.47 11.89
N ARG A 121 16.16 -14.19 13.02
CA ARG A 121 16.46 -12.84 13.49
C ARG A 121 17.28 -12.06 12.47
N GLN A 122 18.33 -12.64 11.92
CA GLN A 122 19.18 -12.00 10.90
C GLN A 122 18.38 -11.65 9.64
N ASN A 123 17.52 -12.56 9.18
CA ASN A 123 16.63 -12.29 8.05
C ASN A 123 15.66 -11.13 8.33
N LEU A 124 15.08 -11.07 9.53
CA LEU A 124 14.22 -9.96 9.94
C LEU A 124 14.96 -8.63 9.98
N VAL A 125 16.18 -8.59 10.56
CA VAL A 125 17.02 -7.38 10.57
C VAL A 125 17.32 -6.92 9.15
N ALA A 126 17.74 -7.83 8.27
CA ALA A 126 18.01 -7.50 6.87
C ALA A 126 16.78 -6.94 6.14
N GLN A 127 15.59 -7.50 6.38
CA GLN A 127 14.34 -6.97 5.82
C GLN A 127 14.01 -5.57 6.36
N ILE A 128 14.18 -5.34 7.66
CA ILE A 128 13.96 -4.03 8.29
C ILE A 128 14.93 -2.99 7.73
N ASP A 129 16.21 -3.33 7.59
CA ASP A 129 17.22 -2.43 7.04
C ASP A 129 16.96 -2.12 5.56
N THR A 130 16.54 -3.11 4.79
CA THR A 130 16.12 -2.91 3.39
C THR A 130 14.90 -1.98 3.31
N ALA A 131 13.87 -2.23 4.12
CA ALA A 131 12.70 -1.37 4.19
C ALA A 131 13.06 0.06 4.63
N ARG A 132 13.93 0.20 5.64
CA ARG A 132 14.40 1.51 6.14
C ARG A 132 15.15 2.29 5.07
N SER A 133 16.03 1.62 4.32
CA SER A 133 16.75 2.24 3.21
C SER A 133 15.82 2.69 2.09
N ALA A 134 14.79 1.88 1.77
CA ALA A 134 13.75 2.25 0.82
C ALA A 134 12.94 3.47 1.30
N TRP A 135 12.55 3.51 2.58
CA TRP A 135 11.87 4.67 3.17
C TRP A 135 12.72 5.94 3.15
N GLN A 136 14.02 5.84 3.49
CA GLN A 136 14.94 6.99 3.42
C GLN A 136 15.09 7.50 1.99
N GLY A 137 15.15 6.59 1.02
CA GLY A 137 15.11 6.98 -0.40
C GLY A 137 13.85 7.75 -0.75
N LEU A 138 12.67 7.25 -0.35
CA LEU A 138 11.39 7.91 -0.58
C LEU A 138 11.32 9.30 0.08
N GLU A 139 11.78 9.45 1.31
CA GLU A 139 11.84 10.75 2.01
C GLU A 139 12.73 11.75 1.28
N GLN A 140 13.85 11.32 0.70
CA GLN A 140 14.74 12.17 -0.05
C GLN A 140 14.11 12.70 -1.35
N TYR A 141 13.26 11.89 -2.00
CA TYR A 141 12.57 12.26 -3.24
C TYR A 141 11.23 12.96 -2.99
N ALA A 142 10.64 12.87 -1.81
CA ALA A 142 9.34 13.46 -1.50
C ALA A 142 9.26 14.98 -1.80
N PRO A 143 10.27 15.82 -1.52
CA PRO A 143 10.23 17.24 -1.85
C PRO A 143 10.24 17.49 -3.37
N LEU A 144 11.00 16.69 -4.14
CA LEU A 144 11.04 16.77 -5.60
C LEU A 144 9.67 16.42 -6.19
N VAL A 145 9.11 15.29 -5.75
CA VAL A 145 7.77 14.83 -6.17
C VAL A 145 6.70 15.87 -5.84
N ALA A 146 6.74 16.48 -4.65
CA ALA A 146 5.81 17.54 -4.28
C ALA A 146 5.97 18.78 -5.16
N SER A 147 7.19 19.14 -5.52
CA SER A 147 7.49 20.28 -6.42
C SER A 147 7.00 20.02 -7.84
N MET A 148 7.20 18.81 -8.36
CA MET A 148 6.70 18.40 -9.68
C MET A 148 5.17 18.42 -9.72
N ARG A 149 4.50 17.83 -8.70
CA ARG A 149 3.04 17.85 -8.58
C ARG A 149 2.50 19.28 -8.55
N LYS A 150 3.13 20.17 -7.77
CA LYS A 150 2.76 21.57 -7.70
C LYS A 150 2.92 22.26 -9.05
N ALA A 151 3.98 21.96 -9.79
CA ALA A 151 4.23 22.56 -11.10
C ALA A 151 3.26 22.05 -12.19
N LEU A 152 2.80 20.78 -12.08
CA LEU A 152 1.76 20.21 -12.97
C LEU A 152 0.35 20.65 -12.57
N SER A 153 0.11 21.06 -11.33
CA SER A 153 -1.20 21.54 -10.88
C SER A 153 -1.65 22.77 -11.67
N PRO A 154 -2.96 22.96 -11.84
CA PRO A 154 -3.50 24.11 -12.55
C PRO A 154 -3.16 25.42 -11.84
N THR A 155 -2.92 26.44 -12.65
CA THR A 155 -2.62 27.80 -12.18
C THR A 155 -3.92 28.46 -11.67
N ALA A 156 -3.87 29.04 -10.48
CA ALA A 156 -5.00 29.80 -9.97
C ALA A 156 -5.18 31.10 -10.75
N ILE A 157 -6.13 31.13 -11.68
CA ILE A 157 -6.51 32.31 -12.48
C ILE A 157 -7.99 32.63 -12.15
N ASP A 158 -8.29 33.89 -11.99
CA ASP A 158 -9.68 34.36 -11.94
C ASP A 158 -10.32 34.24 -13.34
N THR A 159 -10.97 33.10 -13.57
CA THR A 159 -11.70 32.80 -14.81
C THR A 159 -13.06 33.50 -14.87
N ALA A 160 -13.60 33.88 -13.71
CA ALA A 160 -14.86 34.60 -13.64
C ALA A 160 -14.84 35.96 -14.33
N SER A 161 -13.69 36.65 -14.29
CA SER A 161 -13.49 37.89 -15.03
C SER A 161 -13.58 37.77 -16.57
N PHE A 162 -13.49 36.52 -17.08
CA PHE A 162 -13.68 36.17 -18.49
C PHE A 162 -15.07 35.58 -18.77
N GLY A 163 -15.96 35.58 -17.78
CA GLY A 163 -17.29 34.98 -17.87
C GLY A 163 -17.25 33.44 -17.96
N ILE A 164 -16.21 32.83 -17.45
CA ILE A 164 -15.98 31.38 -17.51
C ILE A 164 -15.87 30.79 -16.11
N ASP A 165 -16.45 29.61 -15.93
CA ASP A 165 -16.23 28.75 -14.77
C ASP A 165 -15.51 27.49 -15.24
N VAL A 166 -14.36 27.17 -14.65
CA VAL A 166 -13.54 26.03 -15.01
C VAL A 166 -13.20 25.24 -13.78
N ALA A 167 -13.44 23.95 -13.83
CA ALA A 167 -12.99 22.99 -12.81
C ALA A 167 -12.48 21.72 -13.48
N GLY A 168 -11.51 21.08 -12.85
CA GLY A 168 -11.00 19.80 -13.32
C GLY A 168 -10.28 19.05 -12.22
N GLN A 169 -10.11 17.76 -12.43
CA GLN A 169 -9.34 16.88 -11.57
C GLN A 169 -8.39 16.03 -12.40
N THR A 170 -7.18 15.82 -11.88
CA THR A 170 -6.25 14.82 -12.36
C THR A 170 -5.88 13.92 -11.20
N LEU A 171 -6.13 12.62 -11.34
CA LEU A 171 -5.92 11.59 -10.34
C LEU A 171 -4.90 10.59 -10.89
N PRO A 172 -3.70 10.47 -10.29
CA PRO A 172 -2.68 9.57 -10.80
C PRO A 172 -3.07 8.11 -10.64
N ALA A 173 -2.73 7.26 -11.62
CA ALA A 173 -2.93 5.81 -11.63
C ALA A 173 -2.20 5.13 -10.48
N SER A 174 -0.94 5.45 -10.33
CA SER A 174 -0.07 4.92 -9.27
C SER A 174 0.94 5.97 -8.81
N GLY A 175 1.22 5.96 -7.50
CA GLY A 175 2.21 6.88 -6.95
C GLY A 175 1.69 8.31 -6.74
N ALA A 176 2.58 9.28 -6.88
CA ALA A 176 2.33 10.65 -6.47
C ALA A 176 2.29 11.67 -7.63
N ILE A 177 2.60 11.26 -8.86
CA ILE A 177 2.70 12.13 -10.04
C ILE A 177 1.94 11.48 -11.18
N ALA A 178 1.08 12.26 -11.83
CA ALA A 178 0.45 11.92 -13.10
C ALA A 178 1.30 12.48 -14.26
N GLY A 179 1.27 11.80 -15.40
CA GLY A 179 1.70 12.38 -16.68
C GLY A 179 0.72 13.42 -17.20
N ASP A 180 -0.55 13.17 -16.93
CA ASP A 180 -1.67 14.05 -17.24
C ASP A 180 -1.62 15.36 -16.48
N TRP A 181 -2.05 16.42 -17.14
CA TRP A 181 -2.31 17.70 -16.50
C TRP A 181 -3.33 18.52 -17.29
N TRP A 182 -3.96 19.45 -16.60
CA TRP A 182 -4.74 20.52 -17.22
C TRP A 182 -4.37 21.86 -16.61
N ASP A 183 -4.59 22.95 -17.36
CA ASP A 183 -4.30 24.29 -16.86
C ASP A 183 -5.17 25.34 -17.55
N VAL A 184 -5.31 26.50 -16.89
CA VAL A 184 -5.85 27.72 -17.48
C VAL A 184 -4.69 28.72 -17.65
N ILE A 185 -4.48 29.18 -18.86
CA ILE A 185 -3.34 30.01 -19.23
C ILE A 185 -3.87 31.36 -19.73
N ARG A 186 -3.35 32.47 -19.19
CA ARG A 186 -3.66 33.80 -19.73
C ARG A 186 -2.99 33.98 -21.08
N THR A 187 -3.76 34.50 -22.03
CA THR A 187 -3.28 34.87 -23.34
C THR A 187 -3.53 36.36 -23.56
N PRO A 188 -2.88 37.03 -24.52
CA PRO A 188 -3.16 38.44 -24.86
C PRO A 188 -4.62 38.68 -25.32
N ARG A 189 -5.33 37.63 -25.75
CA ARG A 189 -6.70 37.73 -26.27
C ARG A 189 -7.77 37.24 -25.29
N GLY A 190 -7.37 36.60 -24.18
CA GLY A 190 -8.29 36.02 -23.21
C GLY A 190 -7.63 34.96 -22.37
N ILE A 191 -8.20 33.77 -22.36
CA ILE A 191 -7.65 32.59 -21.70
C ILE A 191 -7.60 31.39 -22.64
N ALA A 192 -6.71 30.44 -22.35
CA ALA A 192 -6.72 29.12 -22.96
C ALA A 192 -6.85 28.09 -21.89
N VAL A 193 -7.74 27.10 -22.07
CA VAL A 193 -7.83 25.89 -21.24
C VAL A 193 -7.13 24.78 -22.01
N ALA A 194 -6.09 24.20 -21.40
CA ALA A 194 -5.32 23.11 -22.00
C ALA A 194 -5.46 21.84 -21.14
N MET A 195 -5.56 20.71 -21.81
CA MET A 195 -5.50 19.37 -21.22
C MET A 195 -4.51 18.55 -22.01
N VAL A 196 -3.63 17.85 -21.32
CA VAL A 196 -2.57 17.03 -21.91
C VAL A 196 -2.51 15.71 -21.19
N ASP A 197 -2.35 14.65 -21.96
CA ASP A 197 -2.17 13.29 -21.50
C ASP A 197 -0.87 12.76 -22.15
N VAL A 198 0.07 12.35 -21.30
CA VAL A 198 1.39 11.86 -21.71
C VAL A 198 1.42 10.36 -21.61
N THR A 199 1.80 9.68 -22.69
CA THR A 199 1.92 8.21 -22.72
C THR A 199 2.76 7.68 -21.55
N GLY A 200 2.17 6.77 -20.76
CA GLY A 200 2.75 6.21 -19.55
C GLY A 200 2.38 6.99 -18.30
N HIS A 201 2.84 6.54 -17.16
CA HIS A 201 2.47 7.10 -15.86
C HIS A 201 3.69 7.26 -14.94
N GLY A 202 3.54 8.04 -13.89
CA GLY A 202 4.56 8.22 -12.86
C GLY A 202 5.60 9.30 -13.18
N PRO A 203 6.78 9.28 -12.51
CA PRO A 203 7.73 10.39 -12.56
C PRO A 203 8.29 10.70 -13.96
N GLU A 204 8.49 9.69 -14.81
CA GLU A 204 9.02 9.88 -16.17
C GLU A 204 8.01 10.63 -17.05
N ALA A 205 6.75 10.19 -17.05
CA ALA A 205 5.66 10.90 -17.73
C ALA A 205 5.46 12.31 -17.17
N GLY A 206 5.57 12.48 -15.84
CA GLY A 206 5.50 13.79 -15.18
C GLY A 206 6.58 14.77 -15.63
N VAL A 207 7.82 14.32 -15.88
CA VAL A 207 8.90 15.18 -16.44
C VAL A 207 8.55 15.64 -17.84
N VAL A 208 8.04 14.73 -18.68
CA VAL A 208 7.59 15.05 -20.04
C VAL A 208 6.40 16.03 -19.99
N GLY A 209 5.43 15.77 -19.11
CA GLY A 209 4.30 16.67 -18.87
C GLY A 209 4.73 18.09 -18.49
N LEU A 210 5.74 18.24 -17.61
CA LEU A 210 6.30 19.53 -17.24
C LEU A 210 6.96 20.26 -18.42
N GLN A 211 7.69 19.55 -19.27
CA GLN A 211 8.29 20.14 -20.49
C GLN A 211 7.22 20.66 -21.45
N ILE A 212 6.19 19.84 -21.72
CA ILE A 212 5.06 20.24 -22.56
C ILE A 212 4.35 21.46 -21.94
N LYS A 213 4.07 21.44 -20.63
CA LYS A 213 3.41 22.54 -19.92
C LYS A 213 4.21 23.84 -20.04
N ALA A 214 5.52 23.77 -19.86
CA ALA A 214 6.39 24.95 -19.99
C ALA A 214 6.36 25.56 -21.39
N ILE A 215 6.44 24.74 -22.45
CA ILE A 215 6.37 25.19 -23.84
C ILE A 215 5.00 25.78 -24.15
N MET A 216 3.91 25.08 -23.80
CA MET A 216 2.53 25.52 -24.03
C MET A 216 2.25 26.85 -23.31
N THR A 217 2.58 26.93 -22.02
CA THR A 217 2.35 28.14 -21.22
C THR A 217 3.11 29.34 -21.79
N ALA A 218 4.39 29.15 -22.10
CA ALA A 218 5.21 30.25 -22.69
C ALA A 218 4.65 30.71 -24.04
N ALA A 219 4.30 29.78 -24.93
CA ALA A 219 3.82 30.10 -26.27
C ALA A 219 2.43 30.75 -26.24
N LEU A 220 1.47 30.21 -25.48
CA LEU A 220 0.12 30.78 -25.32
C LEU A 220 0.18 32.17 -24.68
N SER A 221 0.98 32.36 -23.64
CA SER A 221 1.16 33.65 -22.99
C SER A 221 1.82 34.69 -23.92
N ALA A 222 2.65 34.25 -24.85
CA ALA A 222 3.24 35.10 -25.92
C ALA A 222 2.26 35.40 -27.08
N GLY A 223 1.05 34.82 -27.07
CA GLY A 223 0.00 35.08 -28.07
C GLY A 223 0.05 34.22 -29.32
N PHE A 224 0.84 33.12 -29.30
CA PHE A 224 0.75 32.11 -30.37
C PHE A 224 -0.63 31.45 -30.36
N SER A 225 -1.15 31.12 -31.54
CA SER A 225 -2.39 30.35 -31.65
C SER A 225 -2.21 28.92 -31.17
N ALA A 226 -3.30 28.25 -30.70
CA ALA A 226 -3.25 26.88 -30.25
C ALA A 226 -2.62 25.92 -31.29
N SER A 227 -2.91 26.10 -32.59
CA SER A 227 -2.27 25.33 -33.68
C SER A 227 -0.76 25.49 -33.70
N ALA A 228 -0.28 26.73 -33.66
CA ALA A 228 1.17 27.04 -33.64
C ALA A 228 1.85 26.52 -32.34
N VAL A 229 1.10 26.43 -31.24
CA VAL A 229 1.59 25.85 -29.98
C VAL A 229 1.78 24.35 -30.14
N MET A 230 0.83 23.61 -30.73
CA MET A 230 0.98 22.19 -31.01
C MET A 230 2.21 21.90 -31.91
N GLU A 231 2.41 22.71 -32.94
CA GLU A 231 3.59 22.61 -33.82
C GLU A 231 4.90 22.78 -33.04
N ARG A 232 4.96 23.77 -32.13
CA ARG A 232 6.14 24.06 -31.30
C ARG A 232 6.43 22.90 -30.31
N VAL A 233 5.39 22.34 -29.67
CA VAL A 233 5.54 21.19 -28.76
C VAL A 233 6.06 20.01 -29.56
N SER A 234 5.47 19.72 -30.70
CA SER A 234 5.91 18.60 -31.55
C SER A 234 7.34 18.78 -32.06
N ALA A 235 7.73 20.00 -32.44
CA ALA A 235 9.10 20.29 -32.85
C ALA A 235 10.11 20.15 -31.69
N GLY A 236 9.74 20.59 -30.48
CA GLY A 236 10.56 20.38 -29.27
C GLY A 236 10.66 18.93 -28.85
N ALA A 237 9.69 18.11 -29.22
CA ALA A 237 9.68 16.66 -28.97
C ALA A 237 10.63 15.87 -29.89
N ALA A 238 11.04 16.42 -31.02
CA ALA A 238 11.93 15.75 -31.98
C ALA A 238 13.29 15.40 -31.39
N ASP A 239 13.77 16.18 -30.42
CA ASP A 239 15.05 15.95 -29.73
C ASP A 239 14.95 15.00 -28.53
N VAL A 240 13.71 14.63 -28.12
CA VAL A 240 13.44 13.74 -26.98
C VAL A 240 12.92 12.42 -27.55
N ASN A 241 13.79 11.42 -27.64
CA ASN A 241 13.42 10.08 -28.09
C ASN A 241 12.23 9.54 -27.28
N ALA A 242 11.09 9.36 -27.96
CA ALA A 242 9.85 8.75 -27.47
C ALA A 242 8.84 9.67 -26.74
N LEU A 243 8.83 10.99 -26.98
CA LEU A 243 7.70 11.78 -26.50
C LEU A 243 6.47 11.48 -27.38
N LEU A 244 5.46 10.84 -26.77
CA LEU A 244 4.12 10.72 -27.32
C LEU A 244 3.15 11.31 -26.28
N ALA A 245 2.30 12.22 -26.72
CA ALA A 245 1.28 12.81 -25.88
C ALA A 245 0.05 13.18 -26.71
N THR A 246 -1.09 13.20 -26.06
CA THR A 246 -2.30 13.80 -26.61
C THR A 246 -2.55 15.15 -25.93
N ALA A 247 -3.16 16.09 -26.66
CA ALA A 247 -3.44 17.40 -26.11
C ALA A 247 -4.68 18.04 -26.73
N ALA A 248 -5.41 18.78 -25.90
CA ALA A 248 -6.53 19.61 -26.36
C ALA A 248 -6.37 21.03 -25.80
N ILE A 249 -6.63 22.03 -26.63
CA ILE A 249 -6.61 23.45 -26.25
C ILE A 249 -7.91 24.11 -26.70
N LEU A 250 -8.56 24.80 -25.76
CA LEU A 250 -9.68 25.69 -26.03
C LEU A 250 -9.24 27.15 -25.75
N GLU A 251 -9.07 27.96 -26.79
CA GLU A 251 -8.79 29.40 -26.65
C GLU A 251 -10.11 30.17 -26.57
N ILE A 252 -10.35 30.82 -25.44
CA ILE A 252 -11.57 31.59 -25.16
C ILE A 252 -11.22 33.07 -25.14
N PRO A 253 -11.70 33.87 -26.10
CA PRO A 253 -11.44 35.30 -26.15
C PRO A 253 -12.18 36.05 -25.01
N SER A 254 -11.58 37.16 -24.55
CA SER A 254 -12.23 38.06 -23.59
C SER A 254 -13.45 38.75 -24.19
N ASP A 255 -13.42 39.02 -25.49
CA ASP A 255 -14.57 39.56 -26.24
C ASP A 255 -15.48 38.40 -26.68
N ILE A 256 -16.68 38.36 -26.09
CA ILE A 256 -17.69 37.30 -26.33
C ILE A 256 -18.18 37.26 -27.80
N SER A 257 -18.02 38.34 -28.55
CA SER A 257 -18.37 38.42 -29.97
C SER A 257 -17.40 37.65 -30.87
N GLN A 258 -16.20 37.37 -30.35
CA GLN A 258 -15.19 36.61 -31.08
C GLN A 258 -15.39 35.10 -30.90
N PRO A 259 -15.09 34.29 -31.94
CA PRO A 259 -15.19 32.83 -31.80
C PRO A 259 -14.16 32.28 -30.84
N THR A 260 -14.56 31.25 -30.12
CA THR A 260 -13.68 30.37 -29.33
C THR A 260 -13.01 29.39 -30.32
N HIS A 261 -11.71 29.14 -30.13
CA HIS A 261 -10.94 28.25 -31.01
C HIS A 261 -10.63 26.94 -30.33
N TRP A 262 -10.94 25.82 -31.01
CA TRP A 262 -10.68 24.47 -30.59
C TRP A 262 -9.57 23.84 -31.42
N VAL A 263 -8.56 23.27 -30.75
CA VAL A 263 -7.48 22.49 -31.37
C VAL A 263 -7.26 21.23 -30.52
N ASN A 264 -7.23 20.07 -31.18
CA ASN A 264 -7.06 18.79 -30.52
C ASN A 264 -6.01 17.94 -31.26
N ALA A 265 -4.94 17.60 -30.58
CA ALA A 265 -3.83 16.78 -31.05
C ALA A 265 -3.99 15.33 -30.56
N GLY A 266 -4.88 14.58 -31.18
CA GLY A 266 -5.09 13.16 -30.90
C GLY A 266 -5.69 12.83 -29.53
N HIS A 267 -6.11 13.82 -28.74
CA HIS A 267 -6.78 13.61 -27.47
C HIS A 267 -8.20 13.08 -27.68
N PRO A 268 -8.77 12.28 -26.75
CA PRO A 268 -10.17 11.88 -26.83
C PRO A 268 -11.09 13.06 -27.16
N PRO A 269 -12.19 12.85 -27.90
CA PRO A 269 -13.10 13.93 -28.23
C PRO A 269 -13.66 14.62 -26.99
N ALA A 270 -13.74 15.97 -27.04
CA ALA A 270 -14.50 16.71 -26.04
C ALA A 270 -15.98 16.80 -26.44
N TYR A 271 -16.83 17.10 -25.47
CA TYR A 271 -18.28 17.20 -25.68
C TYR A 271 -18.73 18.60 -25.31
N TRP A 272 -19.29 19.30 -26.32
CA TRP A 272 -19.94 20.59 -26.13
C TRP A 272 -21.43 20.39 -25.98
N ILE A 273 -21.97 20.85 -24.89
CA ILE A 273 -23.38 20.76 -24.52
C ILE A 273 -23.96 22.18 -24.50
N ASP A 274 -24.91 22.47 -25.37
CA ASP A 274 -25.59 23.77 -25.40
C ASP A 274 -26.69 23.87 -24.33
N THR A 275 -27.32 25.05 -24.22
CA THR A 275 -28.43 25.31 -23.30
C THR A 275 -29.69 24.48 -23.58
N ASN A 276 -29.85 23.94 -24.79
CA ASN A 276 -30.92 23.03 -25.18
C ASN A 276 -30.56 21.55 -24.92
N HIS A 277 -29.39 21.31 -24.30
CA HIS A 277 -28.84 19.98 -24.06
C HIS A 277 -28.48 19.21 -25.34
N LEU A 278 -28.30 19.91 -26.47
CA LEU A 278 -27.74 19.30 -27.67
C LEU A 278 -26.23 19.07 -27.47
N ILE A 279 -25.80 17.86 -27.74
CA ILE A 279 -24.39 17.45 -27.57
C ILE A 279 -23.71 17.45 -28.93
N THR A 280 -22.66 18.23 -29.05
CA THR A 280 -21.79 18.28 -30.20
C THR A 280 -20.42 17.69 -29.84
N THR A 281 -19.97 16.69 -30.59
CA THR A 281 -18.64 16.10 -30.43
C THR A 281 -17.56 16.98 -31.06
N LEU A 282 -16.55 17.33 -30.30
CA LEU A 282 -15.38 18.07 -30.71
C LEU A 282 -14.22 17.09 -30.96
N ASN A 283 -14.15 16.56 -32.17
CA ASN A 283 -13.17 15.58 -32.60
C ASN A 283 -11.73 16.15 -32.64
N PRO A 284 -10.70 15.28 -32.64
CA PRO A 284 -9.32 15.67 -32.95
C PRO A 284 -9.21 16.43 -34.27
N THR A 285 -8.33 17.43 -34.29
CA THR A 285 -8.09 18.30 -35.43
C THR A 285 -6.72 18.09 -36.10
N GLY A 286 -5.95 17.17 -35.54
CA GLY A 286 -4.64 16.75 -36.01
C GLY A 286 -4.15 15.51 -35.27
N PRO A 287 -2.96 14.99 -35.63
CA PRO A 287 -2.38 13.82 -34.99
C PRO A 287 -1.96 14.11 -33.55
N MET A 288 -1.66 13.05 -32.76
CA MET A 288 -1.04 13.19 -31.45
C MET A 288 0.31 13.91 -31.54
N LEU A 289 0.76 14.48 -30.44
CA LEU A 289 2.05 15.16 -30.34
C LEU A 289 3.17 14.14 -30.30
N GLY A 290 4.21 14.37 -31.09
CA GLY A 290 5.40 13.52 -31.15
C GLY A 290 6.45 14.06 -32.09
N GLY A 291 7.66 13.48 -32.09
CA GLY A 291 8.78 13.88 -32.93
C GLY A 291 8.59 13.68 -34.44
N PHE A 292 7.46 13.07 -34.86
CA PHE A 292 7.13 12.88 -36.27
C PHE A 292 6.45 14.10 -36.92
N GLY A 293 6.18 15.17 -36.17
CA GLY A 293 5.53 16.39 -36.63
C GLY A 293 4.03 16.20 -36.94
N GLY A 294 3.40 17.26 -37.41
CA GLY A 294 1.98 17.24 -37.77
C GLY A 294 1.48 18.66 -38.09
N THR A 295 0.22 18.72 -38.56
CA THR A 295 -0.53 19.98 -38.70
C THR A 295 -1.82 19.86 -37.93
N TRP A 296 -2.16 20.90 -37.19
CA TRP A 296 -3.36 20.97 -36.37
C TRP A 296 -4.25 22.11 -36.82
N GLN A 297 -5.46 21.77 -37.24
CA GLN A 297 -6.42 22.76 -37.67
C GLN A 297 -7.14 23.38 -36.48
N SER A 298 -7.39 24.69 -36.54
CA SER A 298 -8.24 25.36 -35.56
C SER A 298 -9.70 25.33 -36.02
N ARG A 299 -10.60 24.88 -35.14
CA ARG A 299 -12.04 24.92 -35.36
C ARG A 299 -12.64 26.07 -34.56
N GLU A 300 -13.42 26.92 -35.22
CA GLU A 300 -14.16 27.98 -34.55
C GLU A 300 -15.47 27.44 -33.94
N LEU A 301 -15.75 27.90 -32.72
CA LEU A 301 -16.94 27.58 -31.95
C LEU A 301 -17.57 28.85 -31.43
N PHE A 302 -18.90 28.96 -31.50
CA PHE A 302 -19.65 30.02 -30.83
C PHE A 302 -20.14 29.48 -29.45
N PHE A 303 -19.23 29.51 -28.49
CA PHE A 303 -19.46 29.01 -27.13
C PHE A 303 -20.27 30.03 -26.36
N GLY A 304 -21.60 29.79 -26.25
CA GLY A 304 -22.58 30.72 -25.72
C GLY A 304 -22.75 30.68 -24.22
N ALA A 305 -23.45 31.68 -23.66
CA ALA A 305 -23.75 31.70 -22.24
C ALA A 305 -24.62 30.50 -21.83
N GLY A 306 -24.21 29.79 -20.79
CA GLY A 306 -24.84 28.55 -20.31
C GLY A 306 -24.33 27.27 -20.97
N ASP A 307 -23.54 27.38 -22.04
CA ASP A 307 -22.92 26.22 -22.67
C ASP A 307 -21.81 25.61 -21.80
N ARG A 308 -21.56 24.31 -22.00
CA ARG A 308 -20.51 23.55 -21.32
C ARG A 308 -19.66 22.79 -22.31
N ILE A 309 -18.38 22.70 -22.01
CA ILE A 309 -17.47 21.77 -22.71
C ILE A 309 -16.82 20.87 -21.66
N VAL A 310 -16.85 19.56 -21.93
CA VAL A 310 -16.29 18.52 -21.05
C VAL A 310 -15.19 17.78 -21.81
N LEU A 311 -14.00 17.76 -21.21
CA LEU A 311 -12.84 16.99 -21.67
C LEU A 311 -12.59 15.85 -20.68
N ALA A 312 -12.17 14.70 -21.17
CA ALA A 312 -11.77 13.57 -20.35
C ALA A 312 -10.60 12.83 -21.00
N SER A 313 -9.64 12.33 -20.19
CA SER A 313 -8.61 11.42 -20.69
C SER A 313 -9.16 10.03 -20.97
N ASP A 314 -8.39 9.24 -21.70
CA ASP A 314 -8.71 7.82 -21.94
C ASP A 314 -8.77 7.04 -20.62
N GLY A 315 -7.91 7.33 -19.62
CA GLY A 315 -7.96 6.69 -18.32
C GLY A 315 -9.29 6.84 -17.58
N LEU A 316 -10.08 7.92 -17.81
CA LEU A 316 -11.46 8.00 -17.34
C LEU A 316 -12.40 7.16 -18.21
N LEU A 317 -12.27 7.27 -19.54
CA LEU A 317 -13.19 6.65 -20.49
C LEU A 317 -13.04 5.13 -20.52
N GLU A 318 -11.83 4.60 -20.43
CA GLU A 318 -11.50 3.17 -20.45
C GLU A 318 -11.65 2.48 -19.09
N THR A 319 -12.09 3.21 -18.06
CA THR A 319 -12.42 2.65 -16.75
C THR A 319 -13.51 1.58 -16.89
N GLN A 320 -13.26 0.35 -16.38
CA GLN A 320 -14.15 -0.80 -16.54
C GLN A 320 -14.83 -1.19 -15.23
N ASP A 321 -16.07 -1.63 -15.34
CA ASP A 321 -16.86 -2.23 -14.27
C ASP A 321 -16.51 -3.73 -14.05
N GLN A 322 -17.21 -4.37 -13.09
CA GLN A 322 -17.04 -5.81 -12.81
C GLN A 322 -17.39 -6.74 -13.99
N LYS A 323 -18.12 -6.26 -15.00
CA LYS A 323 -18.48 -7.02 -16.21
C LYS A 323 -17.50 -6.77 -17.35
N GLY A 324 -16.55 -5.85 -17.17
CA GLY A 324 -15.60 -5.42 -18.19
C GLY A 324 -16.19 -4.40 -19.17
N GLU A 325 -17.34 -3.78 -18.84
CA GLU A 325 -17.91 -2.70 -19.64
C GLU A 325 -17.21 -1.38 -19.29
N GLU A 326 -16.80 -0.63 -20.31
CA GLU A 326 -16.15 0.66 -20.15
C GLU A 326 -17.16 1.74 -19.76
N PHE A 327 -16.72 2.68 -18.89
CA PHE A 327 -17.47 3.90 -18.61
C PHE A 327 -17.78 4.65 -19.90
N GLY A 328 -16.77 4.83 -20.73
CA GLY A 328 -16.87 5.30 -22.10
C GLY A 328 -17.58 6.65 -22.26
N THR A 329 -17.82 7.00 -23.50
CA THR A 329 -18.60 8.18 -23.88
C THR A 329 -20.02 8.15 -23.29
N HIS A 330 -20.64 6.97 -23.22
CA HIS A 330 -22.01 6.85 -22.69
C HIS A 330 -22.08 7.21 -21.21
N GLY A 331 -21.17 6.70 -20.38
CA GLY A 331 -21.09 7.03 -18.96
C GLY A 331 -20.82 8.51 -18.72
N LEU A 332 -19.87 9.10 -19.48
CA LEU A 332 -19.57 10.52 -19.42
C LEU A 332 -20.80 11.39 -19.73
N ILE A 333 -21.45 11.14 -20.86
CA ILE A 333 -22.63 11.90 -21.30
C ILE A 333 -23.79 11.73 -20.31
N SER A 334 -24.04 10.50 -19.81
CA SER A 334 -25.08 10.23 -18.81
C SER A 334 -24.83 11.00 -17.53
N SER A 335 -23.57 11.11 -17.08
CA SER A 335 -23.18 11.88 -15.90
C SER A 335 -23.42 13.38 -16.10
N VAL A 336 -23.10 13.91 -17.27
CA VAL A 336 -23.35 15.31 -17.64
C VAL A 336 -24.84 15.63 -17.67
N ILE A 337 -25.65 14.75 -18.26
CA ILE A 337 -27.12 14.92 -18.31
C ILE A 337 -27.72 14.83 -16.90
N SER A 338 -27.23 13.94 -16.05
CA SER A 338 -27.67 13.83 -14.66
C SER A 338 -27.34 15.10 -13.85
N GLY A 339 -26.19 15.71 -14.12
CA GLY A 339 -25.73 16.97 -13.53
C GLY A 339 -26.23 18.22 -14.23
N LYS A 340 -27.27 18.14 -15.12
CA LYS A 340 -27.75 19.29 -15.93
C LYS A 340 -28.21 20.48 -15.11
N GLN A 341 -28.70 20.30 -13.89
CA GLN A 341 -29.18 21.37 -13.00
C GLN A 341 -28.04 22.05 -12.24
N THR A 342 -26.88 21.41 -12.12
CA THR A 342 -25.70 21.96 -11.49
C THR A 342 -25.13 23.09 -12.37
N ARG A 343 -24.89 24.24 -11.76
CA ARG A 343 -24.27 25.40 -12.44
C ARG A 343 -22.77 25.50 -12.17
N ASP A 344 -22.29 24.78 -11.21
CA ASP A 344 -20.89 24.74 -10.76
C ASP A 344 -20.13 23.65 -11.50
N SER A 345 -19.07 24.04 -12.22
CA SER A 345 -18.21 23.11 -12.93
C SER A 345 -17.52 22.13 -11.97
N SER A 346 -17.25 22.52 -10.72
CA SER A 346 -16.62 21.65 -9.72
C SER A 346 -17.58 20.53 -9.25
N GLU A 347 -18.87 20.84 -9.03
CA GLU A 347 -19.87 19.83 -8.70
C GLU A 347 -20.06 18.83 -9.84
N LEU A 348 -20.07 19.29 -11.10
CA LEU A 348 -20.19 18.40 -12.26
C LEU A 348 -18.95 17.53 -12.43
N THR A 349 -17.75 18.09 -12.24
CA THR A 349 -16.50 17.35 -12.24
C THR A 349 -16.51 16.24 -11.20
N ASN A 350 -16.90 16.54 -9.97
CA ASN A 350 -17.03 15.59 -8.87
C ASN A 350 -18.04 14.47 -9.18
N LEU A 351 -19.17 14.83 -9.78
CA LEU A 351 -20.21 13.86 -10.17
C LEU A 351 -19.67 12.88 -11.22
N ILE A 352 -19.01 13.38 -12.27
CA ILE A 352 -18.42 12.53 -13.33
C ILE A 352 -17.40 11.55 -12.72
N VAL A 353 -16.45 12.05 -11.93
CA VAL A 353 -15.41 11.25 -11.30
C VAL A 353 -16.00 10.21 -10.34
N SER A 354 -16.94 10.61 -9.50
CA SER A 354 -17.59 9.68 -8.55
C SER A 354 -18.39 8.59 -9.25
N THR A 355 -19.08 8.93 -10.34
CA THR A 355 -19.86 7.96 -11.13
C THR A 355 -18.94 6.94 -11.81
N ALA A 356 -17.85 7.39 -12.45
CA ALA A 356 -16.88 6.50 -13.09
C ALA A 356 -16.16 5.59 -12.08
N ARG A 357 -15.92 6.09 -10.86
CA ARG A 357 -15.23 5.34 -9.81
C ARG A 357 -16.09 4.32 -9.10
N GLN A 358 -17.41 4.56 -8.97
CA GLN A 358 -18.31 3.82 -8.08
C GLN A 358 -18.28 2.30 -8.34
N ASP A 359 -18.31 1.87 -9.60
CA ASP A 359 -18.36 0.46 -9.99
C ASP A 359 -17.06 -0.03 -10.66
N SER A 360 -16.02 0.81 -10.68
CA SER A 360 -14.77 0.52 -11.37
C SER A 360 -13.91 -0.51 -10.66
N VAL A 361 -13.39 -1.48 -11.43
CA VAL A 361 -12.35 -2.43 -11.02
C VAL A 361 -10.97 -2.10 -11.60
N THR A 362 -10.88 -1.13 -12.51
CA THR A 362 -9.65 -0.76 -13.22
C THR A 362 -9.18 0.67 -12.93
N TRP A 363 -9.75 1.33 -11.92
CA TRP A 363 -9.54 2.74 -11.58
C TRP A 363 -8.07 3.20 -11.52
N ASN A 364 -7.17 2.31 -11.12
CA ASN A 364 -5.75 2.64 -10.94
C ASN A 364 -4.86 2.17 -12.11
N ARG A 365 -5.41 1.90 -13.27
CA ARG A 365 -4.62 1.44 -14.43
C ARG A 365 -3.93 2.57 -15.17
N ASP A 366 -4.60 3.71 -15.29
CA ASP A 366 -4.08 4.89 -15.95
C ASP A 366 -4.46 6.17 -15.20
N ASP A 367 -3.83 7.29 -15.54
CA ASP A 367 -4.12 8.60 -14.98
C ASP A 367 -5.53 9.02 -15.42
N VAL A 368 -6.35 9.45 -14.47
CA VAL A 368 -7.73 9.86 -14.71
C VAL A 368 -7.83 11.36 -14.67
N SER A 369 -8.18 11.98 -15.79
CA SER A 369 -8.33 13.42 -15.89
C SER A 369 -9.68 13.82 -16.49
N VAL A 370 -10.31 14.84 -15.91
CA VAL A 370 -11.54 15.45 -16.43
C VAL A 370 -11.53 16.94 -16.19
N VAL A 371 -11.99 17.71 -17.17
CA VAL A 371 -12.12 19.17 -17.10
C VAL A 371 -13.50 19.57 -17.59
N VAL A 372 -14.19 20.38 -16.81
CA VAL A 372 -15.49 20.99 -17.16
C VAL A 372 -15.30 22.50 -17.28
N ILE A 373 -15.73 23.03 -18.41
CA ILE A 373 -15.69 24.46 -18.74
C ILE A 373 -17.12 24.92 -18.98
N THR A 374 -17.60 25.87 -18.19
CA THR A 374 -18.96 26.43 -18.31
C THR A 374 -18.87 27.92 -18.65
N ARG A 375 -19.55 28.35 -19.69
CA ARG A 375 -19.74 29.79 -19.94
C ARG A 375 -20.83 30.31 -19.02
N ARG A 376 -20.47 31.29 -18.15
CA ARG A 376 -21.43 31.85 -17.20
C ARG A 376 -22.56 32.56 -17.95
N LEU A 377 -23.77 32.47 -17.40
CA LEU A 377 -24.85 33.36 -17.81
C LEU A 377 -24.45 34.78 -17.41
N GLY A 378 -24.49 35.74 -18.33
CA GLY A 378 -24.28 37.15 -17.96
C GLY A 378 -25.27 37.53 -16.85
N GLU A 379 -24.78 38.20 -15.81
CA GLU A 379 -25.63 38.86 -14.79
C GLU A 379 -26.43 39.94 -15.42
#